data_6948557f149b079de96936d50f90cdbb
#
_entry.id   6948557f149b079de96936d50f90cdbb
#
_cell.length_a   1.000
_cell.length_b   1.000
_cell.length_c   1.000
_cell.angle_alpha   90.00
_cell.angle_beta   90.00
_cell.angle_gamma   90.00
#
_symmetry.space_group_name_H-M   'P 1'
#
loop_
_entity.id
_entity.type
_entity.pdbx_description
1 polymer ?
#
loop_
_entity_poly.entity_id
_entity_poly.type
_entity_poly.pdbx_seq_one_letter_code
_entity_poly.pdbx_strand_id
1 'polypeptide(L)'
;ENEEGVPCITITTYILRDPNVLTTASMSVDYVSKYVLENTNTVDTVQAIARVTGLNVVQSGSTGQQTSVFMRGTNSNHTMVAINGVAIKDHSTTGGLHDIGLDFVRHVTAIQVVKGSQGTLYGANAVGGVINFITTDSYANSISATVGSNDTKGLTLKIHKYIDNHSISIIADGTTSDGISVYPGGNEADGFDAKNITINTHSTYDGYDIRSTIIKRDTGSDLDSGSADDTDYTAENKMNLYQLGSKIDNTLGFTNFTFSRTEYDREYVNGTEIDTYDSSSNTFILTNTFRFEKYDFTPGVEYESFDGSFNNTGSYTASVDTDGS
;
A
#
# COMPACT_ATOMS: atom_id res chain seq x y z
N GLU A 1 -27.92 12.21 -8.17
CA GLU A 1 -29.11 11.36 -8.05
C GLU A 1 -29.64 11.15 -9.46
N ASN A 2 -29.65 9.91 -9.95
CA ASN A 2 -30.39 9.58 -11.16
C ASN A 2 -31.88 9.43 -10.80
N GLU A 3 -32.76 9.56 -11.76
CA GLU A 3 -34.24 9.60 -11.57
C GLU A 3 -34.84 8.37 -10.86
N GLU A 4 -34.05 7.36 -10.48
CA GLU A 4 -34.49 6.12 -9.83
C GLU A 4 -34.04 5.95 -8.38
N GLY A 5 -33.37 6.94 -7.77
CA GLY A 5 -32.95 6.87 -6.36
C GLY A 5 -31.87 5.80 -6.06
N VAL A 6 -31.25 5.24 -7.07
CA VAL A 6 -30.11 4.34 -6.89
C VAL A 6 -28.86 5.19 -6.58
N PRO A 7 -28.13 4.93 -5.48
CA PRO A 7 -26.95 5.69 -5.16
C PRO A 7 -25.93 5.52 -6.30
N CYS A 8 -25.62 6.63 -6.97
CA CYS A 8 -24.56 6.67 -7.98
C CYS A 8 -23.23 6.57 -7.26
N ILE A 9 -22.55 5.44 -7.37
CA ILE A 9 -21.19 5.28 -6.86
C ILE A 9 -20.25 5.93 -7.86
N THR A 10 -19.80 7.14 -7.56
CA THR A 10 -18.72 7.74 -8.33
C THR A 10 -17.41 7.09 -7.90
N ILE A 11 -16.88 6.18 -8.72
CA ILE A 11 -15.58 5.56 -8.50
C ILE A 11 -14.53 6.52 -9.03
N THR A 12 -13.88 7.27 -8.14
CA THR A 12 -12.75 8.10 -8.49
C THR A 12 -11.50 7.23 -8.49
N THR A 13 -10.82 7.11 -9.64
CA THR A 13 -9.65 6.24 -9.75
C THR A 13 -8.38 7.02 -9.97
N TYR A 14 -7.36 6.62 -9.25
CA TYR A 14 -5.98 7.09 -9.42
C TYR A 14 -5.16 6.17 -10.35
N ILE A 15 -5.79 5.17 -10.99
CA ILE A 15 -5.10 4.10 -11.75
C ILE A 15 -4.28 4.61 -12.93
N LEU A 16 -4.71 5.69 -13.56
CA LEU A 16 -3.97 6.29 -14.66
C LEU A 16 -3.30 7.60 -14.25
N ARG A 17 -3.10 7.81 -12.92
CA ARG A 17 -2.64 9.11 -12.42
C ARG A 17 -3.60 10.25 -12.78
N ASP A 18 -4.81 9.89 -13.23
CA ASP A 18 -5.96 10.76 -13.50
C ASP A 18 -7.20 10.17 -12.81
N PRO A 19 -7.85 10.90 -11.90
CA PRO A 19 -9.03 10.42 -11.18
C PRO A 19 -10.26 10.15 -12.07
N ASN A 20 -10.27 10.50 -13.34
CA ASN A 20 -11.46 10.47 -14.19
C ASN A 20 -11.54 9.29 -15.18
N VAL A 21 -10.58 8.36 -15.22
CA VAL A 21 -10.39 7.45 -16.37
C VAL A 21 -11.00 6.05 -16.21
N LEU A 22 -11.62 5.66 -15.09
CA LEU A 22 -12.19 4.30 -14.99
C LEU A 22 -13.39 4.01 -15.88
N THR A 23 -14.12 5.00 -16.34
CA THR A 23 -15.34 4.78 -17.13
C THR A 23 -15.07 4.39 -18.59
N THR A 24 -13.84 4.54 -19.06
CA THR A 24 -13.48 4.33 -20.48
C THR A 24 -12.33 3.34 -20.70
N ALA A 25 -11.73 2.78 -19.64
CA ALA A 25 -10.61 1.89 -19.78
C ALA A 25 -11.04 0.50 -20.27
N SER A 26 -10.45 0.02 -21.36
CA SER A 26 -10.58 -1.36 -21.86
C SER A 26 -9.85 -2.39 -20.97
N MET A 27 -9.57 -2.07 -19.72
CA MET A 27 -8.80 -2.86 -18.77
C MET A 27 -9.69 -3.60 -17.79
N SER A 28 -9.25 -4.79 -17.36
CA SER A 28 -9.90 -5.54 -16.30
C SER A 28 -9.52 -4.95 -14.94
N VAL A 29 -10.45 -4.22 -14.33
CA VAL A 29 -10.27 -3.58 -13.03
C VAL A 29 -11.25 -4.16 -12.04
N ASP A 30 -10.76 -4.63 -10.88
CA ASP A 30 -11.60 -4.94 -9.73
C ASP A 30 -11.45 -3.84 -8.68
N TYR A 31 -12.53 -3.60 -7.97
CA TYR A 31 -12.62 -2.56 -6.96
C TYR A 31 -13.20 -3.12 -5.67
N VAL A 32 -12.38 -3.13 -4.61
CA VAL A 32 -12.83 -3.45 -3.26
C VAL A 32 -13.15 -2.13 -2.55
N SER A 33 -14.43 -1.84 -2.38
CA SER A 33 -14.88 -0.57 -1.79
C SER A 33 -14.73 -0.56 -0.28
N LYS A 34 -14.72 0.64 0.30
CA LYS A 34 -14.79 0.87 1.75
C LYS A 34 -15.95 0.08 2.39
N TYR A 35 -17.11 0.06 1.75
CA TYR A 35 -18.26 -0.68 2.25
C TYR A 35 -17.96 -2.18 2.40
N VAL A 36 -17.27 -2.78 1.44
CA VAL A 36 -16.86 -4.19 1.51
C VAL A 36 -15.85 -4.39 2.64
N LEU A 37 -14.82 -3.54 2.73
CA LEU A 37 -13.78 -3.62 3.75
C LEU A 37 -14.37 -3.52 5.18
N GLU A 38 -15.27 -2.59 5.41
CA GLU A 38 -15.90 -2.36 6.74
C GLU A 38 -16.91 -3.43 7.11
N ASN A 39 -17.72 -3.94 6.15
CA ASN A 39 -18.78 -4.89 6.45
C ASN A 39 -18.36 -6.37 6.44
N THR A 40 -17.15 -6.67 5.97
CA THR A 40 -16.63 -8.05 5.98
C THR A 40 -15.72 -8.35 7.16
N ASN A 41 -15.59 -7.43 8.12
CA ASN A 41 -14.65 -7.53 9.24
C ASN A 41 -13.22 -7.92 8.79
N THR A 42 -12.84 -7.51 7.60
CA THR A 42 -11.51 -7.77 7.04
C THR A 42 -10.50 -6.93 7.81
N VAL A 43 -9.53 -7.58 8.44
CA VAL A 43 -8.55 -6.93 9.31
C VAL A 43 -7.29 -6.58 8.53
N ASP A 44 -6.84 -7.50 7.69
CA ASP A 44 -5.63 -7.37 6.91
C ASP A 44 -5.90 -7.24 5.41
N THR A 45 -4.91 -6.74 4.70
CA THR A 45 -4.96 -6.53 3.26
C THR A 45 -4.98 -7.84 2.48
N VAL A 46 -4.32 -8.88 3.00
CA VAL A 46 -4.24 -10.21 2.38
C VAL A 46 -5.64 -10.80 2.21
N GLN A 47 -6.46 -10.75 3.28
CA GLN A 47 -7.85 -11.22 3.22
C GLN A 47 -8.71 -10.40 2.25
N ALA A 48 -8.44 -9.09 2.14
CA ALA A 48 -9.17 -8.22 1.22
C ALA A 48 -8.89 -8.58 -0.24
N ILE A 49 -7.60 -8.72 -0.60
CA ILE A 49 -7.18 -9.00 -1.98
C ILE A 49 -7.37 -10.47 -2.39
N ALA A 50 -7.32 -11.41 -1.45
CA ALA A 50 -7.57 -12.84 -1.75
C ALA A 50 -8.97 -13.12 -2.32
N ARG A 51 -9.90 -12.18 -2.13
CA ARG A 51 -11.26 -12.25 -2.71
C ARG A 51 -11.31 -11.78 -4.16
N VAL A 52 -10.25 -11.16 -4.66
CA VAL A 52 -10.21 -10.64 -6.03
C VAL A 52 -9.87 -11.78 -7.00
N THR A 53 -10.74 -11.99 -7.96
CA THR A 53 -10.57 -13.05 -8.95
C THR A 53 -9.30 -12.83 -9.78
N GLY A 54 -8.51 -13.89 -9.98
CA GLY A 54 -7.29 -13.85 -10.82
C GLY A 54 -6.04 -13.34 -10.09
N LEU A 55 -6.12 -13.19 -8.76
CA LEU A 55 -4.97 -13.09 -7.87
C LEU A 55 -4.75 -14.45 -7.19
N ASN A 56 -3.49 -14.85 -7.05
CA ASN A 56 -3.08 -15.92 -6.17
C ASN A 56 -2.22 -15.30 -5.06
N VAL A 57 -2.71 -15.37 -3.84
CA VAL A 57 -2.05 -14.80 -2.66
C VAL A 57 -1.47 -15.95 -1.85
N VAL A 58 -0.18 -15.91 -1.61
CA VAL A 58 0.56 -16.91 -0.84
C VAL A 58 1.18 -16.22 0.35
N GLN A 59 0.71 -16.58 1.54
CA GLN A 59 1.21 -16.11 2.83
C GLN A 59 1.99 -17.23 3.51
N SER A 60 3.16 -16.91 4.05
CA SER A 60 4.07 -17.90 4.65
C SER A 60 3.62 -18.38 6.02
N GLY A 61 2.60 -17.76 6.60
CA GLY A 61 2.08 -18.10 7.93
C GLY A 61 0.81 -17.35 8.27
N SER A 62 0.68 -16.90 9.51
CA SER A 62 -0.45 -16.14 10.01
C SER A 62 -0.40 -14.65 9.58
N THR A 63 -1.29 -13.84 10.12
CA THR A 63 -1.27 -12.37 9.90
C THR A 63 0.08 -11.78 10.32
N GLY A 64 0.62 -10.85 9.54
CA GLY A 64 1.93 -10.25 9.74
C GLY A 64 3.09 -11.02 9.10
N GLN A 65 2.85 -12.22 8.57
CA GLN A 65 3.85 -13.03 7.88
C GLN A 65 4.00 -12.62 6.41
N GLN A 66 5.20 -12.89 5.86
CA GLN A 66 5.54 -12.58 4.47
C GLN A 66 4.47 -13.05 3.48
N THR A 67 4.05 -12.15 2.62
CA THR A 67 2.99 -12.41 1.64
C THR A 67 3.40 -12.03 0.22
N SER A 68 3.31 -12.99 -0.68
CA SER A 68 3.53 -12.82 -2.10
C SER A 68 2.21 -12.85 -2.87
N VAL A 69 2.07 -11.95 -3.85
CA VAL A 69 0.89 -11.89 -4.72
C VAL A 69 1.30 -12.15 -6.15
N PHE A 70 0.67 -13.14 -6.75
CA PHE A 70 0.88 -13.53 -8.14
C PHE A 70 -0.37 -13.17 -8.96
N MET A 71 -0.19 -12.44 -10.04
CA MET A 71 -1.26 -12.01 -10.92
C MET A 71 -1.10 -12.59 -12.32
N ARG A 72 -2.14 -13.27 -12.82
CA ARG A 72 -2.15 -13.86 -14.18
C ARG A 72 -0.96 -14.76 -14.51
N GLY A 73 -0.42 -15.47 -13.52
CA GLY A 73 0.71 -16.39 -13.71
C GLY A 73 2.09 -15.75 -13.86
N THR A 74 2.21 -14.46 -13.56
CA THR A 74 3.52 -13.78 -13.46
C THR A 74 4.15 -13.99 -12.08
N ASN A 75 5.43 -13.71 -11.94
CA ASN A 75 6.09 -13.70 -10.64
C ASN A 75 5.56 -12.59 -9.74
N SER A 76 5.74 -12.72 -8.42
CA SER A 76 5.25 -11.74 -7.43
C SER A 76 5.85 -10.34 -7.63
N ASN A 77 7.12 -10.23 -8.00
CA ASN A 77 7.78 -8.96 -8.30
C ASN A 77 7.29 -8.28 -9.61
N HIS A 78 6.41 -8.94 -10.37
CA HIS A 78 5.72 -8.38 -11.53
C HIS A 78 4.32 -7.84 -11.18
N THR A 79 3.90 -7.95 -9.94
CA THR A 79 2.68 -7.33 -9.42
C THR A 79 3.07 -6.10 -8.62
N MET A 80 2.87 -4.93 -9.21
CA MET A 80 3.23 -3.67 -8.56
C MET A 80 2.23 -3.32 -7.46
N VAL A 81 2.74 -2.84 -6.35
CA VAL A 81 1.94 -2.22 -5.28
C VAL A 81 2.08 -0.71 -5.35
N ALA A 82 0.97 -0.01 -5.19
CA ALA A 82 0.93 1.45 -5.18
C ALA A 82 0.07 1.96 -4.03
N ILE A 83 0.37 3.15 -3.53
CA ILE A 83 -0.47 3.92 -2.61
C ILE A 83 -0.80 5.24 -3.28
N ASN A 84 -2.11 5.53 -3.41
CA ASN A 84 -2.62 6.73 -4.09
C ASN A 84 -2.03 6.93 -5.51
N GLY A 85 -1.81 5.83 -6.25
CA GLY A 85 -1.29 5.83 -7.60
C GLY A 85 0.23 5.96 -7.74
N VAL A 86 0.96 6.03 -6.64
CA VAL A 86 2.44 6.04 -6.64
C VAL A 86 2.95 4.67 -6.21
N ALA A 87 3.83 4.09 -7.02
CA ALA A 87 4.47 2.82 -6.71
C ALA A 87 5.24 2.90 -5.39
N ILE A 88 5.10 1.87 -4.55
CA ILE A 88 5.92 1.67 -3.38
C ILE A 88 6.80 0.44 -3.60
N LYS A 89 8.10 0.61 -3.37
CA LYS A 89 9.09 -0.43 -3.60
C LYS A 89 10.03 -0.48 -2.42
N ASP A 90 10.35 -1.70 -1.99
CA ASP A 90 11.41 -1.94 -1.02
C ASP A 90 12.68 -2.36 -1.77
N HIS A 91 13.57 -1.42 -2.02
CA HIS A 91 14.78 -1.65 -2.80
C HIS A 91 15.84 -2.50 -2.07
N SER A 92 15.63 -2.85 -0.81
CA SER A 92 16.44 -3.86 -0.11
C SER A 92 16.04 -5.30 -0.44
N THR A 93 14.92 -5.48 -1.17
CA THR A 93 14.44 -6.79 -1.62
C THR A 93 14.75 -7.03 -3.09
N THR A 94 14.78 -8.31 -3.49
CA THR A 94 14.97 -8.67 -4.90
C THR A 94 13.82 -8.15 -5.77
N GLY A 95 14.15 -7.26 -6.71
CA GLY A 95 13.19 -6.66 -7.63
C GLY A 95 12.29 -5.59 -7.02
N GLY A 96 12.62 -5.06 -5.85
CA GLY A 96 11.85 -4.00 -5.20
C GLY A 96 10.49 -4.46 -4.69
N LEU A 97 10.37 -5.71 -4.26
CA LEU A 97 9.11 -6.29 -3.82
C LEU A 97 8.65 -5.68 -2.49
N HIS A 98 7.47 -5.08 -2.49
CA HIS A 98 6.78 -4.67 -1.27
C HIS A 98 6.00 -5.85 -0.67
N ASP A 99 6.16 -6.10 0.62
CA ASP A 99 5.44 -7.16 1.35
C ASP A 99 4.05 -6.68 1.77
N ILE A 100 3.02 -7.20 1.09
CA ILE A 100 1.61 -6.88 1.37
C ILE A 100 1.12 -7.47 2.70
N GLY A 101 1.80 -8.49 3.23
CA GLY A 101 1.47 -9.10 4.52
C GLY A 101 1.56 -8.15 5.70
N LEU A 102 2.33 -7.07 5.53
CA LEU A 102 2.51 -6.02 6.53
C LEU A 102 1.45 -4.90 6.41
N ASP A 103 0.54 -4.97 5.43
CA ASP A 103 -0.46 -3.96 5.16
C ASP A 103 -1.79 -4.25 5.86
N PHE A 104 -2.38 -3.23 6.48
CA PHE A 104 -3.67 -3.32 7.16
C PHE A 104 -4.72 -2.45 6.49
N VAL A 105 -5.92 -3.01 6.27
CA VAL A 105 -7.00 -2.34 5.52
C VAL A 105 -7.62 -1.15 6.23
N ARG A 106 -7.36 -0.95 7.53
CA ARG A 106 -7.99 0.11 8.33
C ARG A 106 -7.63 1.52 7.86
N HIS A 107 -6.48 1.64 7.19
CA HIS A 107 -5.97 2.88 6.60
C HIS A 107 -6.41 3.10 5.15
N VAL A 108 -7.08 2.11 4.57
CA VAL A 108 -7.44 2.07 3.15
C VAL A 108 -8.93 2.30 3.00
N THR A 109 -9.34 3.16 2.08
CA THR A 109 -10.74 3.39 1.71
C THR A 109 -11.19 2.59 0.51
N ALA A 110 -10.25 2.18 -0.33
CA ALA A 110 -10.52 1.29 -1.44
C ALA A 110 -9.23 0.59 -1.90
N ILE A 111 -9.40 -0.59 -2.48
CA ILE A 111 -8.32 -1.30 -3.18
C ILE A 111 -8.74 -1.44 -4.62
N GLN A 112 -7.88 -0.98 -5.53
CA GLN A 112 -8.04 -1.15 -6.96
C GLN A 112 -7.04 -2.18 -7.45
N VAL A 113 -7.52 -3.15 -8.23
CA VAL A 113 -6.66 -4.18 -8.83
C VAL A 113 -6.81 -4.08 -10.33
N VAL A 114 -5.77 -3.60 -10.99
CA VAL A 114 -5.68 -3.52 -12.45
C VAL A 114 -4.93 -4.72 -12.95
N LYS A 115 -5.62 -5.59 -13.68
CA LYS A 115 -5.06 -6.86 -14.17
C LYS A 115 -4.56 -6.75 -15.59
N GLY A 116 -3.33 -7.14 -15.82
CA GLY A 116 -2.63 -7.11 -17.09
C GLY A 116 -1.54 -6.06 -17.14
N SER A 117 -0.75 -6.06 -18.20
CA SER A 117 0.44 -5.22 -18.30
C SER A 117 0.10 -3.72 -18.20
N GLN A 118 0.69 -3.07 -17.24
CA GLN A 118 0.64 -1.64 -16.99
C GLN A 118 2.02 -0.99 -17.11
N GLY A 119 2.95 -1.67 -17.77
CA GLY A 119 4.35 -1.24 -17.89
C GLY A 119 4.55 0.13 -18.52
N THR A 120 3.64 0.57 -19.41
CA THR A 120 3.68 1.91 -20.02
C THR A 120 3.37 3.04 -19.04
N LEU A 121 2.64 2.75 -17.95
CA LEU A 121 2.22 3.75 -16.96
C LEU A 121 3.00 3.66 -15.66
N TYR A 122 3.42 2.46 -15.28
CA TYR A 122 4.02 2.16 -13.98
C TYR A 122 5.42 1.52 -14.07
N GLY A 123 5.97 1.37 -15.28
CA GLY A 123 7.30 0.78 -15.47
C GLY A 123 7.31 -0.75 -15.50
N ALA A 124 8.52 -1.32 -15.53
CA ALA A 124 8.76 -2.75 -15.81
C ALA A 124 8.15 -3.71 -14.79
N ASN A 125 7.96 -3.31 -13.54
CA ASN A 125 7.44 -4.17 -12.48
C ASN A 125 5.91 -4.35 -12.53
N ALA A 126 5.21 -3.66 -13.42
CA ALA A 126 3.75 -3.75 -13.59
C ALA A 126 3.32 -4.65 -14.77
N VAL A 127 4.05 -5.75 -15.03
CA VAL A 127 3.75 -6.68 -16.13
C VAL A 127 2.50 -7.52 -15.83
N GLY A 128 2.33 -8.00 -14.61
CA GLY A 128 1.14 -8.75 -14.17
C GLY A 128 -0.04 -7.83 -13.91
N GLY A 129 0.21 -6.67 -13.38
CA GLY A 129 -0.78 -5.65 -13.03
C GLY A 129 -0.36 -4.80 -11.84
N VAL A 130 -1.33 -4.04 -11.32
CA VAL A 130 -1.13 -3.10 -10.20
C VAL A 130 -2.19 -3.33 -9.13
N ILE A 131 -1.78 -3.34 -7.87
CA ILE A 131 -2.64 -3.26 -6.70
C ILE A 131 -2.45 -1.87 -6.11
N ASN A 132 -3.47 -1.02 -6.16
CA ASN A 132 -3.41 0.35 -5.68
C ASN A 132 -4.28 0.51 -4.44
N PHE A 133 -3.66 0.84 -3.32
CA PHE A 133 -4.34 1.20 -2.08
C PHE A 133 -4.68 2.69 -2.08
N ILE A 134 -5.95 2.99 -1.89
CA ILE A 134 -6.41 4.37 -1.83
C ILE A 134 -6.64 4.74 -0.37
N THR A 135 -5.92 5.74 0.09
CA THR A 135 -6.12 6.38 1.38
C THR A 135 -6.76 7.73 1.12
N THR A 136 -8.05 7.85 1.31
CA THR A 136 -8.73 9.14 1.11
C THR A 136 -9.11 9.77 2.44
N ASP A 137 -9.53 10.99 2.35
CA ASP A 137 -9.85 11.90 3.44
C ASP A 137 -11.31 11.83 3.93
N SER A 138 -12.10 10.87 3.44
CA SER A 138 -13.51 10.79 3.80
C SER A 138 -13.84 9.64 4.77
N TYR A 139 -13.74 9.92 6.07
CA TYR A 139 -14.14 8.97 7.11
C TYR A 139 -15.17 9.56 8.03
N ALA A 140 -16.08 8.72 8.55
CA ALA A 140 -16.82 9.06 9.75
C ALA A 140 -15.88 9.01 10.96
N ASN A 141 -15.96 10.01 11.84
CA ASN A 141 -15.24 9.98 13.11
C ASN A 141 -15.67 8.76 13.91
N SER A 142 -14.73 7.94 14.33
CA SER A 142 -15.03 6.72 15.06
C SER A 142 -13.87 6.28 15.94
N ILE A 143 -14.22 5.58 17.01
CA ILE A 143 -13.32 4.75 17.79
C ILE A 143 -13.87 3.34 17.76
N SER A 144 -13.02 2.36 17.49
CA SER A 144 -13.42 0.95 17.47
C SER A 144 -12.39 0.09 18.19
N ALA A 145 -12.91 -0.86 18.98
CA ALA A 145 -12.09 -1.89 19.61
C ALA A 145 -12.41 -3.24 18.95
N THR A 146 -11.40 -4.05 18.75
CA THR A 146 -11.49 -5.41 18.21
C THR A 146 -10.98 -6.39 19.24
N VAL A 147 -11.70 -7.49 19.44
CA VAL A 147 -11.24 -8.66 20.18
C VAL A 147 -11.49 -9.90 19.34
N GLY A 148 -10.59 -10.85 19.38
CA GLY A 148 -10.66 -12.06 18.57
C GLY A 148 -10.03 -13.27 19.23
N SER A 149 -9.95 -14.39 18.49
CA SER A 149 -9.18 -15.58 18.89
C SER A 149 -7.70 -15.25 18.99
N ASN A 150 -6.95 -16.16 19.62
CA ASN A 150 -5.50 -16.02 19.82
C ASN A 150 -5.13 -14.70 20.53
N ASP A 151 -5.88 -14.36 21.56
CA ASP A 151 -5.76 -13.11 22.34
C ASP A 151 -5.67 -11.83 21.50
N THR A 152 -6.26 -11.85 20.29
CA THR A 152 -6.24 -10.70 19.40
C THR A 152 -6.96 -9.51 20.02
N LYS A 153 -6.28 -8.38 20.09
CA LYS A 153 -6.79 -7.10 20.60
C LYS A 153 -6.40 -5.98 19.65
N GLY A 154 -7.33 -5.09 19.38
CA GLY A 154 -7.06 -3.94 18.51
C GLY A 154 -7.86 -2.72 18.92
N LEU A 155 -7.27 -1.55 18.68
CA LEU A 155 -7.91 -0.25 18.85
C LEU A 155 -7.67 0.59 17.60
N THR A 156 -8.72 1.20 17.06
CA THR A 156 -8.63 2.10 15.91
C THR A 156 -9.33 3.41 16.21
N LEU A 157 -8.65 4.52 15.97
CA LEU A 157 -9.19 5.88 16.02
C LEU A 157 -9.22 6.46 14.61
N LYS A 158 -10.36 6.98 14.18
CA LYS A 158 -10.52 7.72 12.92
C LYS A 158 -11.07 9.10 13.22
N ILE A 159 -10.35 10.13 12.79
CA ILE A 159 -10.77 11.54 12.93
C ILE A 159 -10.73 12.16 11.54
N HIS A 160 -11.80 12.84 11.18
CA HIS A 160 -11.90 13.60 9.95
C HIS A 160 -12.57 14.95 10.21
N LYS A 161 -12.01 16.01 9.65
CA LYS A 161 -12.54 17.37 9.80
C LYS A 161 -12.39 18.15 8.51
N TYR A 162 -13.48 18.82 8.13
CA TYR A 162 -13.49 19.86 7.09
C TYR A 162 -13.43 21.24 7.75
N ILE A 163 -12.63 22.12 7.17
CA ILE A 163 -12.49 23.53 7.54
C ILE A 163 -12.43 24.32 6.23
N ASP A 164 -13.54 24.91 5.83
CA ASP A 164 -13.70 25.60 4.55
C ASP A 164 -13.29 24.67 3.35
N ASN A 165 -12.26 25.07 2.61
CA ASN A 165 -11.74 24.31 1.46
C ASN A 165 -10.62 23.33 1.84
N HIS A 166 -10.45 23.04 3.11
CA HIS A 166 -9.42 22.15 3.63
C HIS A 166 -10.06 20.97 4.34
N SER A 167 -9.47 19.79 4.18
CA SER A 167 -9.78 18.65 5.04
C SER A 167 -8.51 18.07 5.64
N ILE A 168 -8.65 17.49 6.81
CA ILE A 168 -7.63 16.66 7.45
C ILE A 168 -8.29 15.38 7.94
N SER A 169 -7.64 14.26 7.71
CA SER A 169 -8.00 12.99 8.32
C SER A 169 -6.81 12.32 8.99
N ILE A 170 -7.06 11.73 10.14
CA ILE A 170 -6.07 10.99 10.93
C ILE A 170 -6.67 9.63 11.23
N ILE A 171 -5.95 8.58 10.92
CA ILE A 171 -6.24 7.22 11.34
C ILE A 171 -5.05 6.73 12.14
N ALA A 172 -5.31 6.25 13.35
CA ALA A 172 -4.31 5.60 14.16
C ALA A 172 -4.88 4.27 14.64
N ASP A 173 -4.12 3.20 14.50
CA ASP A 173 -4.49 1.90 15.05
C ASP A 173 -3.31 1.15 15.64
N GLY A 174 -3.65 0.28 16.60
CA GLY A 174 -2.77 -0.73 17.14
C GLY A 174 -3.49 -2.06 17.21
N THR A 175 -2.81 -3.14 16.88
CA THR A 175 -3.34 -4.50 16.95
C THR A 175 -2.25 -5.43 17.46
N THR A 176 -2.61 -6.34 18.35
CA THR A 176 -1.74 -7.42 18.84
C THR A 176 -2.49 -8.75 18.76
N SER A 177 -1.77 -9.85 18.56
CA SER A 177 -2.31 -11.21 18.60
C SER A 177 -1.20 -12.18 18.99
N ASP A 178 -1.51 -13.18 19.80
CA ASP A 178 -0.58 -14.27 20.07
C ASP A 178 -0.37 -15.19 18.84
N GLY A 179 -1.25 -15.08 17.83
CA GLY A 179 -1.12 -15.88 16.60
C GLY A 179 -1.41 -17.36 16.78
N ILE A 180 -0.84 -18.15 15.89
CA ILE A 180 -0.85 -19.62 15.90
C ILE A 180 0.53 -20.10 15.47
N SER A 181 0.97 -21.28 15.91
CA SER A 181 2.19 -21.87 15.38
C SER A 181 2.08 -22.11 13.88
N VAL A 182 3.05 -21.61 13.14
CA VAL A 182 3.19 -21.79 11.70
C VAL A 182 3.92 -23.10 11.39
N TYR A 183 4.80 -23.54 12.29
CA TYR A 183 5.49 -24.79 12.14
C TYR A 183 4.54 -26.00 12.39
N PRO A 184 4.42 -26.95 11.45
CA PRO A 184 3.52 -28.07 11.60
C PRO A 184 3.87 -28.95 12.83
N GLY A 185 3.02 -28.93 13.84
CA GLY A 185 3.22 -29.65 15.09
C GLY A 185 4.05 -28.87 16.13
N GLY A 186 4.33 -27.61 15.88
CA GLY A 186 4.92 -26.69 16.85
C GLY A 186 4.01 -26.43 18.04
N ASN A 187 4.60 -25.91 19.11
CA ASN A 187 3.90 -25.54 20.32
C ASN A 187 4.01 -24.04 20.63
N GLU A 188 4.93 -23.37 19.97
CA GLU A 188 5.02 -21.92 20.02
C GLU A 188 3.92 -21.29 19.18
N ALA A 189 3.47 -20.12 19.55
CA ALA A 189 2.53 -19.33 18.79
C ALA A 189 3.25 -18.14 18.16
N ASP A 190 3.19 -18.02 16.83
CA ASP A 190 3.77 -16.94 16.07
C ASP A 190 2.87 -15.72 16.14
N GLY A 191 3.14 -14.88 17.11
CA GLY A 191 2.41 -13.67 17.38
C GLY A 191 2.73 -12.54 16.39
N PHE A 192 1.93 -11.49 16.42
CA PHE A 192 2.26 -10.25 15.75
C PHE A 192 1.74 -9.03 16.52
N ASP A 193 2.41 -7.91 16.34
CA ASP A 193 1.91 -6.60 16.71
C ASP A 193 2.06 -5.59 15.55
N ALA A 194 1.16 -4.62 15.51
CA ALA A 194 1.18 -3.57 14.51
C ALA A 194 0.73 -2.25 15.11
N LYS A 195 1.42 -1.18 14.76
CA LYS A 195 1.08 0.21 15.10
C LYS A 195 1.16 1.06 13.84
N ASN A 196 0.07 1.70 13.49
CA ASN A 196 -0.02 2.45 12.25
C ASN A 196 -0.61 3.83 12.50
N ILE A 197 -0.13 4.82 11.76
CA ILE A 197 -0.74 6.13 11.67
C ILE A 197 -0.75 6.60 10.22
N THR A 198 -1.90 7.09 9.77
CA THR A 198 -2.06 7.73 8.47
C THR A 198 -2.67 9.11 8.66
N ILE A 199 -2.04 10.11 8.06
CA ILE A 199 -2.53 11.49 8.03
C ILE A 199 -2.69 11.88 6.58
N ASN A 200 -3.92 12.27 6.19
CA ASN A 200 -4.18 12.84 4.87
C ASN A 200 -4.64 14.28 5.03
N THR A 201 -4.18 15.14 4.13
CA THR A 201 -4.72 16.50 3.99
C THR A 201 -5.15 16.72 2.54
N HIS A 202 -6.19 17.50 2.36
CA HIS A 202 -6.66 17.92 1.07
C HIS A 202 -7.08 19.39 1.14
N SER A 203 -6.65 20.18 0.16
CA SER A 203 -6.93 21.60 0.05
C SER A 203 -7.31 21.92 -1.38
N THR A 204 -8.45 22.56 -1.57
CA THR A 204 -8.94 22.98 -2.89
C THR A 204 -9.00 24.50 -2.94
N TYR A 205 -8.35 25.08 -3.92
CA TYR A 205 -8.41 26.49 -4.27
C TYR A 205 -8.89 26.63 -5.71
N ASP A 206 -9.17 27.83 -6.16
CA ASP A 206 -9.55 28.09 -7.54
C ASP A 206 -8.48 27.56 -8.53
N GLY A 207 -8.80 26.44 -9.21
CA GLY A 207 -7.91 25.77 -10.15
C GLY A 207 -6.77 24.94 -9.54
N TYR A 208 -6.71 24.80 -8.20
CA TYR A 208 -5.66 24.02 -7.50
C TYR A 208 -6.27 23.00 -6.55
N ASP A 209 -5.80 21.77 -6.65
CA ASP A 209 -6.09 20.70 -5.71
C ASP A 209 -4.75 20.18 -5.15
N ILE A 210 -4.57 20.27 -3.84
CA ILE A 210 -3.32 19.90 -3.17
C ILE A 210 -3.64 18.83 -2.14
N ARG A 211 -2.90 17.73 -2.17
CA ARG A 211 -3.07 16.58 -1.27
C ARG A 211 -1.74 16.19 -0.65
N SER A 212 -1.77 15.82 0.62
CA SER A 212 -0.64 15.15 1.24
C SER A 212 -1.07 13.90 1.97
N THR A 213 -0.19 12.92 2.00
CA THR A 213 -0.37 11.67 2.75
C THR A 213 0.92 11.37 3.50
N ILE A 214 0.79 11.09 4.79
CA ILE A 214 1.87 10.59 5.63
C ILE A 214 1.40 9.26 6.21
N ILE A 215 2.18 8.20 6.01
CA ILE A 215 1.94 6.90 6.61
C ILE A 215 3.18 6.51 7.41
N LYS A 216 2.97 6.10 8.65
CA LYS A 216 3.99 5.43 9.45
C LYS A 216 3.43 4.10 9.89
N ARG A 217 4.22 3.06 9.70
CA ARG A 217 3.88 1.68 10.02
C ARG A 217 5.03 1.06 10.79
N ASP A 218 4.68 0.33 11.84
CA ASP A 218 5.60 -0.40 12.69
C ASP A 218 4.94 -1.74 13.01
N THR A 219 5.58 -2.85 12.63
CA THR A 219 5.05 -4.22 12.80
C THR A 219 6.13 -5.12 13.32
N GLY A 220 5.80 -5.91 14.36
CA GLY A 220 6.59 -7.01 14.87
C GLY A 220 5.90 -8.35 14.59
N SER A 221 6.68 -9.38 14.32
CA SER A 221 6.18 -10.74 14.09
C SER A 221 7.16 -11.77 14.65
N ASP A 222 6.62 -12.81 15.29
CA ASP A 222 7.37 -14.02 15.59
C ASP A 222 7.38 -14.90 14.35
N LEU A 223 8.49 -15.57 14.10
CA LEU A 223 8.74 -16.35 12.90
C LEU A 223 9.27 -17.73 13.26
N ASP A 224 8.99 -18.70 12.39
CA ASP A 224 9.65 -20.00 12.45
C ASP A 224 10.79 -20.11 11.44
N SER A 225 11.87 -20.76 11.81
CA SER A 225 12.83 -21.24 10.84
C SER A 225 12.20 -22.38 10.04
N GLY A 226 12.48 -22.50 8.73
CA GLY A 226 11.84 -23.53 7.89
C GLY A 226 12.06 -24.99 8.32
N SER A 227 12.82 -25.23 9.41
CA SER A 227 13.19 -26.56 9.91
C SER A 227 12.86 -26.80 11.38
N ALA A 228 12.42 -25.78 12.13
CA ALA A 228 12.16 -25.88 13.56
C ALA A 228 11.11 -24.86 14.03
N ASP A 229 10.38 -25.23 15.06
CA ASP A 229 9.58 -24.37 15.94
C ASP A 229 10.60 -23.48 16.70
N ASP A 230 10.70 -22.19 16.36
CA ASP A 230 11.85 -21.36 16.73
C ASP A 230 11.42 -20.14 17.53
N THR A 231 11.60 -20.22 18.83
CA THR A 231 11.19 -19.20 19.81
C THR A 231 12.02 -17.92 19.78
N ASP A 232 13.14 -17.92 19.09
CA ASP A 232 14.11 -16.82 19.09
C ASP A 232 14.14 -16.08 17.75
N TYR A 233 13.29 -16.45 16.78
CA TYR A 233 13.25 -15.83 15.48
C TYR A 233 12.13 -14.79 15.40
N THR A 234 12.52 -13.52 15.26
CA THR A 234 11.59 -12.38 15.22
C THR A 234 11.89 -11.46 14.06
N ALA A 235 10.89 -10.72 13.60
CA ALA A 235 11.04 -9.65 12.62
C ALA A 235 10.41 -8.35 13.10
N GLU A 236 11.16 -7.26 12.98
CA GLU A 236 10.63 -5.89 13.08
C GLU A 236 10.65 -5.23 11.71
N ASN A 237 9.54 -4.60 11.31
CA ASN A 237 9.41 -3.95 10.03
C ASN A 237 8.80 -2.55 10.19
N LYS A 238 9.51 -1.53 9.73
CA LYS A 238 9.05 -0.14 9.74
C LYS A 238 8.96 0.40 8.33
N MET A 239 7.89 1.12 8.03
CA MET A 239 7.71 1.84 6.77
C MET A 239 7.25 3.26 7.05
N ASN A 240 7.94 4.23 6.45
CA ASN A 240 7.50 5.62 6.40
C ASN A 240 7.21 6.01 4.95
N LEU A 241 6.05 6.60 4.70
CA LEU A 241 5.67 7.14 3.40
C LEU A 241 5.27 8.60 3.55
N TYR A 242 5.81 9.44 2.69
CA TYR A 242 5.47 10.86 2.58
C TYR A 242 5.11 11.16 1.14
N GLN A 243 3.88 11.61 0.88
CA GLN A 243 3.43 11.98 -0.46
C GLN A 243 2.90 13.40 -0.46
N LEU A 244 3.21 14.15 -1.51
CA LEU A 244 2.64 15.46 -1.83
C LEU A 244 2.22 15.43 -3.29
N GLY A 245 0.94 15.67 -3.55
CA GLY A 245 0.37 15.77 -4.87
C GLY A 245 -0.29 17.13 -5.10
N SER A 246 -0.21 17.63 -6.31
CA SER A 246 -0.95 18.82 -6.73
C SER A 246 -1.51 18.61 -8.13
N LYS A 247 -2.79 18.95 -8.30
CA LYS A 247 -3.43 19.09 -9.61
C LYS A 247 -3.71 20.55 -9.84
N ILE A 248 -3.33 21.05 -11.01
CA ILE A 248 -3.48 22.45 -11.43
C ILE A 248 -4.28 22.46 -12.73
N ASP A 249 -5.48 23.00 -12.70
CA ASP A 249 -6.31 23.14 -13.88
C ASP A 249 -5.75 24.25 -14.81
N ASN A 250 -5.78 24.01 -16.10
CA ASN A 250 -5.34 24.96 -17.13
C ASN A 250 -6.35 25.00 -18.29
N THR A 251 -6.18 25.91 -19.22
CA THR A 251 -7.14 26.16 -20.32
C THR A 251 -7.32 24.97 -21.26
N LEU A 252 -6.38 24.05 -21.32
CA LEU A 252 -6.38 22.88 -22.22
C LEU A 252 -6.57 21.55 -21.47
N GLY A 253 -6.68 21.58 -20.13
CA GLY A 253 -6.79 20.39 -19.31
C GLY A 253 -6.26 20.61 -17.92
N PHE A 254 -5.26 19.81 -17.48
CA PHE A 254 -4.66 19.95 -16.13
C PHE A 254 -3.25 19.38 -16.08
N THR A 255 -2.47 19.89 -15.13
CA THR A 255 -1.13 19.39 -14.79
C THR A 255 -1.18 18.73 -13.44
N ASN A 256 -0.63 17.51 -13.31
CA ASN A 256 -0.40 16.86 -12.01
C ASN A 256 1.10 16.85 -11.71
N PHE A 257 1.41 17.15 -10.49
CA PHE A 257 2.72 16.93 -9.89
C PHE A 257 2.55 16.01 -8.68
N THR A 258 3.45 15.04 -8.52
CA THR A 258 3.51 14.18 -7.34
C THR A 258 4.95 13.98 -6.92
N PHE A 259 5.20 14.15 -5.62
CA PHE A 259 6.41 13.76 -4.94
C PHE A 259 6.07 12.67 -3.93
N SER A 260 6.89 11.63 -3.85
CA SER A 260 6.78 10.59 -2.84
C SER A 260 8.17 10.22 -2.32
N ARG A 261 8.27 10.05 -1.01
CA ARG A 261 9.42 9.43 -0.35
C ARG A 261 8.94 8.24 0.44
N THR A 262 9.56 7.08 0.22
CA THR A 262 9.30 5.83 0.96
C THR A 262 10.58 5.39 1.63
N GLU A 263 10.49 4.96 2.88
CA GLU A 263 11.59 4.44 3.68
C GLU A 263 11.16 3.12 4.29
N TYR A 264 12.04 2.12 4.24
CA TYR A 264 11.90 0.83 4.92
C TYR A 264 13.11 0.62 5.83
N ASP A 265 12.84 0.08 7.02
CA ASP A 265 13.81 -0.36 8.01
C ASP A 265 13.29 -1.69 8.56
N ARG A 266 14.00 -2.77 8.28
CA ARG A 266 13.60 -4.12 8.67
C ARG A 266 14.75 -4.82 9.36
N GLU A 267 14.44 -5.46 10.48
CA GLU A 267 15.38 -6.26 11.24
C GLU A 267 14.81 -7.65 11.48
N TYR A 268 15.62 -8.65 11.23
CA TYR A 268 15.32 -10.04 11.51
C TYR A 268 16.36 -10.55 12.50
N VAL A 269 15.91 -11.09 13.61
CA VAL A 269 16.77 -11.64 14.68
C VAL A 269 16.48 -13.12 14.83
N ASN A 270 17.51 -13.96 14.68
CA ASN A 270 17.45 -15.39 14.92
C ASN A 270 18.61 -15.78 15.85
N GLY A 271 18.32 -15.92 17.13
CA GLY A 271 19.32 -16.12 18.15
C GLY A 271 20.36 -14.99 18.21
N THR A 272 21.56 -15.23 17.71
CA THR A 272 22.65 -14.25 17.66
C THR A 272 22.86 -13.64 16.27
N GLU A 273 22.15 -14.13 15.27
CA GLU A 273 22.21 -13.62 13.91
C GLU A 273 21.20 -12.47 13.74
N ILE A 274 21.65 -11.37 13.21
CA ILE A 274 20.84 -10.18 12.95
C ILE A 274 21.02 -9.79 11.48
N ASP A 275 19.91 -9.77 10.77
CA ASP A 275 19.81 -9.30 9.39
C ASP A 275 19.07 -7.97 9.35
N THR A 276 19.69 -6.94 8.80
CA THR A 276 19.05 -5.64 8.61
C THR A 276 18.92 -5.31 7.13
N TYR A 277 17.78 -4.76 6.78
CA TYR A 277 17.42 -4.34 5.42
C TYR A 277 16.88 -2.92 5.47
N ASP A 278 17.66 -1.99 4.93
CA ASP A 278 17.27 -0.59 4.85
C ASP A 278 17.08 -0.19 3.39
N SER A 279 16.02 0.54 3.10
CA SER A 279 15.91 1.18 1.79
C SER A 279 15.18 2.51 1.86
N SER A 280 15.50 3.39 0.93
CA SER A 280 14.77 4.62 0.72
C SER A 280 14.61 4.93 -0.76
N SER A 281 13.49 5.54 -1.13
CA SER A 281 13.26 6.00 -2.50
C SER A 281 12.60 7.38 -2.52
N ASN A 282 12.97 8.19 -3.51
CA ASN A 282 12.30 9.45 -3.82
C ASN A 282 11.77 9.37 -5.25
N THR A 283 10.48 9.57 -5.43
CA THR A 283 9.81 9.53 -6.73
C THR A 283 9.21 10.89 -7.06
N PHE A 284 9.50 11.41 -8.24
CA PHE A 284 8.91 12.63 -8.79
C PHE A 284 8.13 12.27 -10.05
N ILE A 285 6.89 12.69 -10.13
CA ILE A 285 6.01 12.45 -11.28
C ILE A 285 5.43 13.79 -11.72
N LEU A 286 5.56 14.10 -13.00
CA LEU A 286 4.92 15.25 -13.62
C LEU A 286 4.16 14.75 -14.84
N THR A 287 2.86 15.02 -14.88
CA THR A 287 2.01 14.72 -16.04
C THR A 287 1.22 15.95 -16.43
N ASN A 288 0.94 16.12 -17.72
CA ASN A 288 0.02 17.14 -18.20
C ASN A 288 -1.01 16.49 -19.12
N THR A 289 -2.28 16.64 -18.80
CA THR A 289 -3.37 16.12 -19.61
C THR A 289 -3.95 17.24 -20.47
N PHE A 290 -3.86 17.06 -21.78
CA PHE A 290 -4.51 17.92 -22.77
C PHE A 290 -5.83 17.28 -23.19
N ARG A 291 -6.94 18.00 -23.03
CA ARG A 291 -8.28 17.54 -23.39
C ARG A 291 -8.68 18.06 -24.76
N PHE A 292 -8.99 17.14 -25.65
CA PHE A 292 -9.54 17.40 -26.98
C PHE A 292 -10.94 16.79 -27.06
N GLU A 293 -11.75 17.22 -28.04
CA GLU A 293 -13.13 16.73 -28.20
C GLU A 293 -13.27 15.20 -28.29
N LYS A 294 -12.26 14.50 -28.79
CA LYS A 294 -12.33 13.05 -29.09
C LYS A 294 -11.30 12.21 -28.33
N TYR A 295 -10.32 12.81 -27.72
CA TYR A 295 -9.25 12.11 -27.03
C TYR A 295 -8.56 13.01 -26.02
N ASP A 296 -8.00 12.41 -25.00
CA ASP A 296 -7.07 13.04 -24.07
C ASP A 296 -5.65 12.60 -24.41
N PHE A 297 -4.70 13.52 -24.31
CA PHE A 297 -3.27 13.24 -24.48
C PHE A 297 -2.53 13.63 -23.22
N THR A 298 -1.89 12.64 -22.57
CA THR A 298 -1.24 12.83 -21.28
C THR A 298 0.25 12.44 -21.35
N PRO A 299 1.13 13.35 -21.77
CA PRO A 299 2.57 13.18 -21.62
C PRO A 299 2.97 13.27 -20.14
N GLY A 300 4.02 12.54 -19.76
CA GLY A 300 4.52 12.58 -18.41
C GLY A 300 6.00 12.22 -18.32
N VAL A 301 6.60 12.61 -17.22
CA VAL A 301 7.96 12.27 -16.82
C VAL A 301 7.92 11.75 -15.39
N GLU A 302 8.64 10.67 -15.14
CA GLU A 302 8.89 10.11 -13.82
C GLU A 302 10.40 10.01 -13.60
N TYR A 303 10.81 10.40 -12.41
CA TYR A 303 12.18 10.23 -11.94
C TYR A 303 12.14 9.56 -10.58
N GLU A 304 12.93 8.51 -10.39
CA GLU A 304 13.09 7.79 -9.13
C GLU A 304 14.56 7.71 -8.79
N SER A 305 14.92 8.08 -7.57
CA SER A 305 16.22 7.77 -6.98
C SER A 305 16.01 6.91 -5.74
N PHE A 306 16.86 5.92 -5.55
CA PHE A 306 16.73 5.00 -4.43
C PHE A 306 18.08 4.49 -3.94
N ASP A 307 18.10 4.12 -2.65
CA ASP A 307 19.20 3.45 -1.97
C ASP A 307 18.65 2.20 -1.31
N GLY A 308 19.49 1.15 -1.23
CA GLY A 308 19.15 -0.06 -0.49
C GLY A 308 20.40 -0.69 0.11
N SER A 309 20.30 -1.20 1.32
CA SER A 309 21.38 -1.92 2.00
C SER A 309 20.88 -3.17 2.68
N PHE A 310 21.76 -4.16 2.74
CA PHE A 310 21.57 -5.39 3.48
C PHE A 310 22.83 -5.65 4.31
N ASN A 311 22.67 -5.91 5.60
CA ASN A 311 23.75 -6.29 6.49
C ASN A 311 23.34 -7.56 7.26
N ASN A 312 24.29 -8.50 7.34
CA ASN A 312 24.16 -9.71 8.16
C ASN A 312 25.35 -9.76 9.12
N THR A 313 25.08 -9.96 10.42
CA THR A 313 26.13 -10.01 11.44
C THR A 313 27.04 -11.24 11.30
N GLY A 314 26.63 -12.25 10.53
CA GLY A 314 27.37 -13.51 10.37
C GLY A 314 28.39 -13.53 9.25
N SER A 315 28.19 -12.87 8.08
CA SER A 315 29.07 -13.06 6.92
C SER A 315 29.01 -12.09 5.74
N TYR A 316 27.98 -11.24 5.55
CA TYR A 316 27.83 -10.44 4.35
C TYR A 316 27.35 -9.02 4.64
N THR A 317 27.98 -8.06 3.98
CA THR A 317 27.43 -6.71 3.79
C THR A 317 27.32 -6.47 2.29
N ALA A 318 26.13 -6.19 1.80
CA ALA A 318 25.89 -5.73 0.44
C ALA A 318 25.17 -4.39 0.47
N SER A 319 25.66 -3.42 -0.28
CA SER A 319 24.96 -2.16 -0.52
C SER A 319 24.71 -2.00 -2.02
N VAL A 320 23.51 -1.59 -2.38
CA VAL A 320 23.17 -1.21 -3.74
C VAL A 320 22.82 0.28 -3.70
N ASP A 321 23.71 1.08 -4.26
CA ASP A 321 23.49 2.49 -4.50
C ASP A 321 23.29 2.65 -6.03
N THR A 322 22.12 3.08 -6.45
CA THR A 322 21.83 3.31 -7.86
C THR A 322 20.99 4.57 -8.03
N ASP A 323 21.60 5.60 -8.58
CA ASP A 323 20.88 6.70 -9.20
C ASP A 323 20.23 6.18 -10.50
N GLY A 324 18.97 5.77 -10.42
CA GLY A 324 18.18 5.34 -11.56
C GLY A 324 17.53 6.55 -12.24
N SER A 325 17.88 6.83 -13.48
CA SER A 325 17.23 7.82 -14.36
C SER A 325 16.38 7.13 -15.41
#